data_9e95a6bb81c2ad3b066634415f8d24bc
#
_entry.id   9e95a6bb81c2ad3b066634415f8d24bc
#
_cell.length_a   1.000
_cell.length_b   1.000
_cell.length_c   1.000
_cell.angle_alpha   90.00
_cell.angle_beta   90.00
_cell.angle_gamma   90.00
#
_symmetry.space_group_name_H-M   'P 1'
#
loop_
_entity.id
_entity.type
_entity.pdbx_description
1 polymer ?
#
loop_
_entity_poly.entity_id
_entity_poly.type
_entity_poly.pdbx_seq_one_letter_code
_entity_poly.pdbx_strand_id
1 'polypeptide(L)'
;MADMKRLKHLMFSPFIDNNPIALQVLGICSALAVTTKLQTAIVMGISVALVTGFSSFFISLVRNYIPNSIRIIVQMAIIASLVTLVDQLLQAFAYELSKQLSVFVGLIITNCIVMGRAEAFAMKEPPLESLIDGIGNGAGYGMMLLVVATVRELIGSGKLLGYTVFQTVQDSGWYQTNGLFLLAPSAFFIIGFLIWGLRTWKPEQAEE
;
A
#
# COMPACT_ATOMS: atom_id res chain seq x y z
N MET A 1 8.02 -26.91 -13.65
CA MET A 1 9.16 -26.26 -12.96
C MET A 1 9.33 -24.77 -13.36
N ALA A 2 9.11 -24.40 -14.63
CA ALA A 2 9.19 -23.01 -15.09
C ALA A 2 8.15 -22.10 -14.43
N ASP A 3 6.91 -22.54 -14.32
CA ASP A 3 5.81 -21.77 -13.73
C ASP A 3 6.06 -21.43 -12.25
N MET A 4 6.62 -22.35 -11.47
CA MET A 4 6.88 -22.11 -10.04
C MET A 4 7.99 -21.08 -9.80
N LYS A 5 9.00 -21.01 -10.70
CA LYS A 5 10.03 -19.98 -10.65
C LYS A 5 9.46 -18.61 -11.03
N ARG A 6 8.59 -18.56 -12.05
CA ARG A 6 7.89 -17.34 -12.49
C ARG A 6 6.98 -16.80 -11.38
N LEU A 7 6.20 -17.68 -10.73
CA LEU A 7 5.33 -17.31 -9.59
C LEU A 7 6.11 -16.75 -8.41
N LYS A 8 7.24 -17.38 -8.03
CA LYS A 8 8.11 -16.84 -7.00
C LYS A 8 8.70 -15.48 -7.36
N HIS A 9 9.12 -15.30 -8.60
CA HIS A 9 9.63 -14.03 -9.08
C HIS A 9 8.55 -12.93 -9.01
N LEU A 10 7.31 -13.20 -9.45
CA LEU A 10 6.19 -12.27 -9.37
C LEU A 10 5.87 -11.85 -7.92
N MET A 11 6.00 -12.78 -6.96
CA MET A 11 5.73 -12.49 -5.57
C MET A 11 6.83 -11.68 -4.88
N PHE A 12 8.11 -11.92 -5.21
CA PHE A 12 9.25 -11.30 -4.53
C PHE A 12 9.80 -10.06 -5.24
N SER A 13 9.65 -9.96 -6.56
CA SER A 13 10.09 -8.80 -7.34
C SER A 13 9.57 -7.45 -6.82
N PRO A 14 8.29 -7.31 -6.40
CA PRO A 14 7.77 -6.04 -5.91
C PRO A 14 8.35 -5.53 -4.58
N PHE A 15 9.08 -6.38 -3.85
CA PHE A 15 9.69 -5.95 -2.59
C PHE A 15 10.88 -5.02 -2.81
N ILE A 16 11.73 -5.30 -3.80
CA ILE A 16 12.97 -4.55 -4.02
C ILE A 16 13.09 -4.10 -5.48
N ASP A 17 12.92 -5.03 -6.45
CA ASP A 17 13.22 -4.75 -7.86
C ASP A 17 12.13 -3.93 -8.57
N ASN A 18 10.86 -4.22 -8.31
CA ASN A 18 9.69 -3.57 -8.92
C ASN A 18 8.76 -2.97 -7.85
N ASN A 19 9.31 -2.24 -6.88
CA ASN A 19 8.48 -1.68 -5.83
C ASN A 19 7.50 -0.62 -6.38
N PRO A 20 6.19 -0.73 -6.07
CA PRO A 20 5.18 0.18 -6.60
C PRO A 20 5.43 1.64 -6.24
N ILE A 21 5.92 1.95 -5.04
CA ILE A 21 6.21 3.32 -4.62
C ILE A 21 7.56 3.78 -5.18
N ALA A 22 8.60 2.95 -5.08
CA ALA A 22 9.96 3.38 -5.39
C ALA A 22 10.20 3.52 -6.90
N LEU A 23 9.69 2.58 -7.70
CA LEU A 23 9.89 2.56 -9.15
C LEU A 23 8.72 3.19 -9.91
N GLN A 24 7.50 2.73 -9.62
CA GLN A 24 6.30 3.13 -10.36
C GLN A 24 5.69 4.44 -9.85
N VAL A 25 6.13 4.94 -8.69
CA VAL A 25 5.64 6.17 -8.03
C VAL A 25 4.11 6.12 -7.80
N LEU A 26 3.57 4.92 -7.55
CA LEU A 26 2.15 4.69 -7.32
C LEU A 26 1.82 4.63 -5.82
N GLY A 27 0.63 5.08 -5.43
CA GLY A 27 0.13 4.96 -4.07
C GLY A 27 0.65 5.99 -3.06
N ILE A 28 1.33 7.03 -3.50
CA ILE A 28 1.84 8.09 -2.61
C ILE A 28 0.70 8.79 -1.87
N CYS A 29 -0.44 9.05 -2.54
CA CYS A 29 -1.58 9.76 -1.93
C CYS A 29 -2.11 9.04 -0.68
N SER A 30 -2.29 7.73 -0.75
CA SER A 30 -2.73 6.93 0.39
C SER A 30 -1.63 6.76 1.44
N ALA A 31 -0.36 6.68 1.02
CA ALA A 31 0.78 6.67 1.93
C ALA A 31 0.86 7.92 2.81
N LEU A 32 0.60 9.10 2.24
CA LEU A 32 0.58 10.37 2.98
C LEU A 32 -0.48 10.41 4.07
N ALA A 33 -1.68 9.89 3.78
CA ALA A 33 -2.82 9.95 4.67
C ALA A 33 -2.72 8.94 5.81
N VAL A 34 -2.25 7.72 5.54
CA VAL A 34 -2.37 6.55 6.44
C VAL A 34 -1.16 6.37 7.36
N THR A 35 0.01 6.90 7.00
CA THR A 35 1.27 6.66 7.72
C THR A 35 1.48 7.51 8.98
N THR A 36 0.42 8.15 9.50
CA THR A 36 0.50 8.90 10.77
C THR A 36 0.59 8.00 12.01
N LYS A 37 0.05 6.77 11.92
CA LYS A 37 0.11 5.75 12.97
C LYS A 37 0.48 4.40 12.36
N LEU A 38 1.35 3.66 13.02
CA LEU A 38 1.80 2.35 12.56
C LEU A 38 0.66 1.32 12.51
N GLN A 39 -0.29 1.37 13.45
CA GLN A 39 -1.47 0.49 13.45
C GLN A 39 -2.30 0.66 12.19
N THR A 40 -2.60 1.89 11.78
CA THR A 40 -3.36 2.18 10.56
C THR A 40 -2.61 1.77 9.31
N ALA A 41 -1.29 1.93 9.29
CA ALA A 41 -0.44 1.53 8.18
C ALA A 41 -0.41 -0.01 8.00
N ILE A 42 -0.36 -0.78 9.10
CA ILE A 42 -0.41 -2.27 9.05
C ILE A 42 -1.74 -2.73 8.45
N VAL A 43 -2.86 -2.26 9.01
CA VAL A 43 -4.19 -2.69 8.56
C VAL A 43 -4.42 -2.28 7.10
N MET A 44 -4.01 -1.07 6.73
CA MET A 44 -4.12 -0.59 5.36
C MET A 44 -3.26 -1.41 4.38
N GLY A 45 -2.02 -1.75 4.77
CA GLY A 45 -1.12 -2.57 3.96
C GLY A 45 -1.70 -3.95 3.67
N ILE A 46 -2.25 -4.61 4.70
CA ILE A 46 -2.91 -5.92 4.56
C ILE A 46 -4.17 -5.81 3.70
N SER A 47 -5.01 -4.80 3.96
CA SER A 47 -6.24 -4.59 3.20
C SER A 47 -5.98 -4.33 1.72
N VAL A 48 -4.99 -3.48 1.40
CA VAL A 48 -4.60 -3.21 0.01
C VAL A 48 -4.05 -4.46 -0.66
N ALA A 49 -3.22 -5.26 0.02
CA ALA A 49 -2.68 -6.51 -0.54
C ALA A 49 -3.79 -7.50 -0.89
N LEU A 50 -4.77 -7.70 0.01
CA LEU A 50 -5.92 -8.56 -0.24
C LEU A 50 -6.79 -8.03 -1.37
N VAL A 51 -7.16 -6.74 -1.32
CA VAL A 51 -8.01 -6.13 -2.35
C VAL A 51 -7.33 -6.18 -3.73
N THR A 52 -6.04 -5.86 -3.81
CA THR A 52 -5.30 -5.90 -5.09
C THR A 52 -5.23 -7.31 -5.64
N GLY A 53 -4.94 -8.32 -4.80
CA GLY A 53 -4.91 -9.71 -5.22
C GLY A 53 -6.26 -10.20 -5.74
N PHE A 54 -7.31 -10.07 -4.94
CA PHE A 54 -8.64 -10.55 -5.33
C PHE A 54 -9.24 -9.76 -6.48
N SER A 55 -9.07 -8.42 -6.51
CA SER A 55 -9.56 -7.61 -7.62
C SER A 55 -8.89 -8.00 -8.95
N SER A 56 -7.57 -8.18 -8.93
CA SER A 56 -6.81 -8.65 -10.10
C SER A 56 -7.27 -10.03 -10.57
N PHE A 57 -7.58 -10.94 -9.64
CA PHE A 57 -8.14 -12.25 -9.95
C PHE A 57 -9.50 -12.16 -10.64
N PHE A 58 -10.46 -11.42 -10.07
CA PHE A 58 -11.79 -11.28 -10.65
C PHE A 58 -11.78 -10.53 -11.97
N ILE A 59 -10.99 -9.47 -12.09
CA ILE A 59 -10.84 -8.71 -13.33
C ILE A 59 -10.28 -9.61 -14.43
N SER A 60 -9.25 -10.40 -14.13
CA SER A 60 -8.67 -11.34 -15.11
C SER A 60 -9.69 -12.41 -15.55
N LEU A 61 -10.59 -12.85 -14.65
CA LEU A 61 -11.64 -13.82 -14.98
C LEU A 61 -12.67 -13.25 -15.96
N VAL A 62 -13.05 -11.98 -15.76
CA VAL A 62 -14.12 -11.32 -16.53
C VAL A 62 -13.57 -10.58 -17.76
N ARG A 63 -12.27 -10.41 -17.89
CA ARG A 63 -11.62 -9.58 -18.92
C ARG A 63 -12.09 -9.83 -20.36
N ASN A 64 -12.41 -11.09 -20.71
CA ASN A 64 -12.83 -11.46 -22.05
C ASN A 64 -14.24 -10.98 -22.42
N TYR A 65 -15.06 -10.64 -21.42
CA TYR A 65 -16.44 -10.18 -21.58
C TYR A 65 -16.57 -8.66 -21.53
N ILE A 66 -15.51 -7.94 -21.16
CA ILE A 66 -15.55 -6.48 -20.94
C ILE A 66 -15.16 -5.77 -22.25
N PRO A 67 -16.05 -4.97 -22.85
CA PRO A 67 -15.70 -4.12 -23.99
C PRO A 67 -14.77 -2.98 -23.56
N ASN A 68 -13.84 -2.59 -24.42
CA ASN A 68 -12.82 -1.58 -24.14
C ASN A 68 -13.41 -0.22 -23.68
N SER A 69 -14.62 0.10 -24.13
CA SER A 69 -15.28 1.39 -23.85
C SER A 69 -15.67 1.58 -22.37
N ILE A 70 -15.98 0.51 -21.65
CA ILE A 70 -16.48 0.54 -20.26
C ILE A 70 -15.53 -0.16 -19.28
N ARG A 71 -14.35 -0.52 -19.73
CA ARG A 71 -13.36 -1.33 -18.98
C ARG A 71 -13.07 -0.75 -17.59
N ILE A 72 -12.73 0.54 -17.52
CA ILE A 72 -12.38 1.21 -16.27
C ILE A 72 -13.57 1.22 -15.29
N ILE A 73 -14.79 1.41 -15.78
CA ILE A 73 -16.00 1.43 -14.94
C ILE A 73 -16.22 0.07 -14.28
N VAL A 74 -16.07 -1.02 -15.05
CA VAL A 74 -16.23 -2.39 -14.53
C VAL A 74 -15.13 -2.73 -13.52
N GLN A 75 -13.88 -2.35 -13.78
CA GLN A 75 -12.79 -2.53 -12.84
C GLN A 75 -13.05 -1.80 -11.52
N MET A 76 -13.46 -0.54 -11.58
CA MET A 76 -13.79 0.25 -10.39
C MET A 76 -14.97 -0.33 -9.62
N ALA A 77 -15.99 -0.87 -10.30
CA ALA A 77 -17.14 -1.52 -9.65
C ALA A 77 -16.72 -2.79 -8.90
N ILE A 78 -15.86 -3.62 -9.48
CA ILE A 78 -15.32 -4.83 -8.83
C ILE A 78 -14.47 -4.44 -7.60
N ILE A 79 -13.57 -3.47 -7.74
CA ILE A 79 -12.72 -3.00 -6.65
C ILE A 79 -13.58 -2.44 -5.52
N ALA A 80 -14.57 -1.58 -5.82
CA ALA A 80 -15.46 -0.98 -4.83
C ALA A 80 -16.26 -2.04 -4.07
N SER A 81 -16.78 -3.06 -4.75
CA SER A 81 -17.49 -4.17 -4.12
C SER A 81 -16.62 -4.94 -3.13
N LEU A 82 -15.37 -5.26 -3.52
CA LEU A 82 -14.43 -5.94 -2.64
C LEU A 82 -14.02 -5.09 -1.45
N VAL A 83 -13.77 -3.80 -1.67
CA VAL A 83 -13.42 -2.87 -0.58
C VAL A 83 -14.57 -2.72 0.41
N THR A 84 -15.82 -2.64 -0.05
CA THR A 84 -16.99 -2.61 0.83
C THR A 84 -17.09 -3.89 1.67
N LEU A 85 -16.78 -5.05 1.09
CA LEU A 85 -16.76 -6.32 1.80
C LEU A 85 -15.67 -6.34 2.89
N VAL A 86 -14.47 -5.85 2.58
CA VAL A 86 -13.38 -5.71 3.56
C VAL A 86 -13.76 -4.74 4.68
N ASP A 87 -14.41 -3.62 4.36
CA ASP A 87 -14.89 -2.65 5.36
C ASP A 87 -15.90 -3.29 6.32
N GLN A 88 -16.87 -4.05 5.81
CA GLN A 88 -17.83 -4.78 6.65
C GLN A 88 -17.15 -5.79 7.58
N LEU A 89 -16.13 -6.51 7.09
CA LEU A 89 -15.34 -7.41 7.91
C LEU A 89 -14.57 -6.66 9.00
N LEU A 90 -13.95 -5.54 8.68
CA LEU A 90 -13.25 -4.69 9.66
C LEU A 90 -14.20 -4.13 10.71
N GLN A 91 -15.42 -3.73 10.32
CA GLN A 91 -16.44 -3.27 11.26
C GLN A 91 -16.87 -4.37 12.24
N ALA A 92 -16.95 -5.63 11.77
CA ALA A 92 -17.34 -6.76 12.60
C ALA A 92 -16.27 -7.16 13.63
N PHE A 93 -14.98 -7.10 13.25
CA PHE A 93 -13.88 -7.60 14.09
C PHE A 93 -13.10 -6.52 14.85
N ALA A 94 -13.05 -5.30 14.33
CA ALA A 94 -12.19 -4.23 14.85
C ALA A 94 -12.88 -2.85 14.74
N TYR A 95 -14.00 -2.68 15.42
CA TYR A 95 -14.85 -1.48 15.34
C TYR A 95 -14.10 -0.17 15.59
N GLU A 96 -13.21 -0.11 16.59
CA GLU A 96 -12.41 1.08 16.89
C GLU A 96 -11.45 1.45 15.75
N LEU A 97 -10.83 0.44 15.13
CA LEU A 97 -9.96 0.64 13.97
C LEU A 97 -10.77 1.01 12.72
N SER A 98 -11.93 0.39 12.53
CA SER A 98 -12.83 0.69 11.41
C SER A 98 -13.29 2.15 11.44
N LYS A 99 -13.62 2.69 12.60
CA LYS A 99 -14.02 4.10 12.76
C LYS A 99 -12.91 5.07 12.33
N GLN A 100 -11.65 4.73 12.61
CA GLN A 100 -10.50 5.51 12.15
C GLN A 100 -10.22 5.30 10.65
N LEU A 101 -10.47 4.09 10.14
CA LEU A 101 -10.19 3.69 8.76
C LEU A 101 -11.33 3.99 7.78
N SER A 102 -12.55 4.28 8.24
CA SER A 102 -13.71 4.52 7.35
C SER A 102 -13.45 5.62 6.31
N VAL A 103 -12.69 6.64 6.69
CA VAL A 103 -12.25 7.70 5.76
C VAL A 103 -11.23 7.16 4.75
N PHE A 104 -10.41 6.17 5.15
CA PHE A 104 -9.33 5.63 4.31
C PHE A 104 -9.79 4.50 3.38
N VAL A 105 -10.94 3.90 3.66
CA VAL A 105 -11.57 2.88 2.80
C VAL A 105 -11.81 3.44 1.39
N GLY A 106 -12.28 4.68 1.30
CA GLY A 106 -12.40 5.38 0.02
C GLY A 106 -11.07 5.53 -0.74
N LEU A 107 -9.95 5.67 -0.01
CA LEU A 107 -8.62 5.74 -0.61
C LEU A 107 -8.12 4.40 -1.16
N ILE A 108 -8.67 3.26 -0.71
CA ILE A 108 -8.36 1.95 -1.29
C ILE A 108 -9.00 1.82 -2.67
N ILE A 109 -10.25 2.27 -2.83
CA ILE A 109 -10.98 2.20 -4.10
C ILE A 109 -10.27 3.01 -5.18
N THR A 110 -9.82 4.22 -4.83
CA THR A 110 -9.12 5.13 -5.75
C THR A 110 -7.61 4.94 -5.76
N ASN A 111 -7.10 3.87 -5.13
CA ASN A 111 -5.68 3.63 -5.04
C ASN A 111 -5.09 3.28 -6.40
N CYS A 112 -4.12 4.09 -6.84
CA CYS A 112 -3.49 3.91 -8.14
C CYS A 112 -2.72 2.58 -8.27
N ILE A 113 -2.32 1.92 -7.17
CA ILE A 113 -1.70 0.59 -7.23
C ILE A 113 -2.73 -0.46 -7.62
N VAL A 114 -3.90 -0.47 -6.97
CA VAL A 114 -4.97 -1.43 -7.25
C VAL A 114 -5.40 -1.32 -8.71
N MET A 115 -5.67 -0.09 -9.15
CA MET A 115 -6.09 0.20 -10.52
C MET A 115 -4.96 -0.04 -11.53
N GLY A 116 -3.73 0.34 -11.20
CA GLY A 116 -2.55 0.16 -12.05
C GLY A 116 -2.26 -1.32 -12.30
N ARG A 117 -2.34 -2.20 -11.29
CA ARG A 117 -2.14 -3.65 -11.48
C ARG A 117 -3.31 -4.31 -12.20
N ALA A 118 -4.54 -3.85 -11.94
CA ALA A 118 -5.73 -4.31 -12.67
C ALA A 118 -5.57 -4.07 -14.18
N GLU A 119 -5.11 -2.91 -14.58
CA GLU A 119 -4.96 -2.53 -15.98
C GLU A 119 -3.67 -3.09 -16.61
N ALA A 120 -2.53 -2.99 -15.93
CA ALA A 120 -1.24 -3.37 -16.49
C ALA A 120 -1.05 -4.88 -16.59
N PHE A 121 -1.56 -5.65 -15.62
CA PHE A 121 -1.31 -7.07 -15.47
C PHE A 121 -2.57 -7.93 -15.61
N ALA A 122 -3.63 -7.67 -14.81
CA ALA A 122 -4.80 -8.53 -14.76
C ALA A 122 -5.58 -8.63 -16.09
N MET A 123 -5.54 -7.58 -16.89
CA MET A 123 -6.15 -7.58 -18.23
C MET A 123 -5.38 -8.42 -19.25
N LYS A 124 -4.13 -8.80 -18.98
CA LYS A 124 -3.26 -9.49 -19.95
C LYS A 124 -2.96 -10.93 -19.55
N GLU A 125 -2.77 -11.20 -18.28
CA GLU A 125 -2.29 -12.47 -17.74
C GLU A 125 -3.41 -13.33 -17.15
N PRO A 126 -3.19 -14.64 -16.97
CA PRO A 126 -4.19 -15.55 -16.40
C PRO A 126 -4.54 -15.22 -14.94
N PRO A 127 -5.73 -15.67 -14.44
CA PRO A 127 -6.25 -15.25 -13.13
C PRO A 127 -5.33 -15.62 -11.96
N LEU A 128 -4.70 -16.80 -11.99
CA LEU A 128 -3.84 -17.25 -10.91
C LEU A 128 -2.56 -16.40 -10.77
N GLU A 129 -1.93 -16.07 -11.90
CA GLU A 129 -0.75 -15.21 -11.93
C GLU A 129 -1.10 -13.78 -11.50
N SER A 130 -2.27 -13.29 -11.92
CA SER A 130 -2.78 -11.97 -11.54
C SER A 130 -3.06 -11.86 -10.04
N LEU A 131 -3.54 -12.93 -9.39
CA LEU A 131 -3.72 -12.96 -7.94
C LEU A 131 -2.38 -12.85 -7.22
N ILE A 132 -1.38 -13.65 -7.63
CA ILE A 132 -0.07 -13.66 -6.98
C ILE A 132 0.67 -12.34 -7.19
N ASP A 133 0.60 -11.78 -8.39
CA ASP A 133 1.16 -10.46 -8.70
C ASP A 133 0.50 -9.36 -7.86
N GLY A 134 -0.84 -9.37 -7.74
CA GLY A 134 -1.59 -8.42 -6.93
C GLY A 134 -1.22 -8.47 -5.45
N ILE A 135 -1.10 -9.67 -4.88
CA ILE A 135 -0.66 -9.86 -3.49
C ILE A 135 0.79 -9.39 -3.31
N GLY A 136 1.69 -9.75 -4.24
CA GLY A 136 3.09 -9.34 -4.18
C GLY A 136 3.26 -7.83 -4.22
N ASN A 137 2.60 -7.14 -5.15
CA ASN A 137 2.64 -5.68 -5.27
C ASN A 137 1.98 -4.99 -4.06
N GLY A 138 0.85 -5.51 -3.58
CA GLY A 138 0.20 -5.00 -2.37
C GLY A 138 1.05 -5.17 -1.12
N ALA A 139 1.75 -6.30 -0.98
CA ALA A 139 2.68 -6.53 0.12
C ALA A 139 3.92 -5.62 0.03
N GLY A 140 4.50 -5.43 -1.17
CA GLY A 140 5.59 -4.49 -1.41
C GLY A 140 5.22 -3.05 -1.04
N TYR A 141 3.99 -2.64 -1.39
CA TYR A 141 3.42 -1.37 -0.96
C TYR A 141 3.27 -1.29 0.56
N GLY A 142 2.70 -2.32 1.18
CA GLY A 142 2.52 -2.39 2.63
C GLY A 142 3.85 -2.27 3.39
N MET A 143 4.92 -2.89 2.90
CA MET A 143 6.26 -2.77 3.47
C MET A 143 6.75 -1.31 3.45
N MET A 144 6.56 -0.59 2.36
CA MET A 144 6.94 0.83 2.28
C MET A 144 6.10 1.70 3.21
N LEU A 145 4.80 1.41 3.33
CA LEU A 145 3.95 2.09 4.32
C LEU A 145 4.48 1.91 5.75
N LEU A 146 4.89 0.69 6.10
CA LEU A 146 5.43 0.38 7.43
C LEU A 146 6.72 1.16 7.71
N VAL A 147 7.64 1.22 6.75
CA VAL A 147 8.89 1.98 6.89
C VAL A 147 8.59 3.46 7.12
N VAL A 148 7.74 4.06 6.27
CA VAL A 148 7.39 5.48 6.38
C VAL A 148 6.64 5.77 7.69
N ALA A 149 5.69 4.91 8.07
CA ALA A 149 4.91 5.06 9.31
C ALA A 149 5.80 4.95 10.56
N THR A 150 6.75 3.99 10.57
CA THR A 150 7.70 3.83 11.69
C THR A 150 8.53 5.08 11.88
N VAL A 151 9.09 5.64 10.81
CA VAL A 151 9.90 6.86 10.85
C VAL A 151 9.06 8.04 11.34
N ARG A 152 7.84 8.21 10.81
CA ARG A 152 6.94 9.31 11.18
C ARG A 152 6.45 9.22 12.62
N GLU A 153 6.02 8.05 13.07
CA GLU A 153 5.52 7.84 14.43
C GLU A 153 6.65 7.99 15.45
N LEU A 154 7.84 7.45 15.15
CA LEU A 154 9.00 7.52 16.03
C LEU A 154 9.48 8.97 16.22
N ILE A 155 9.66 9.71 15.12
CA ILE A 155 10.16 11.11 15.20
C ILE A 155 9.03 12.07 15.60
N GLY A 156 7.80 11.84 15.16
CA GLY A 156 6.68 12.74 15.44
C GLY A 156 6.16 12.65 16.85
N SER A 157 5.97 11.45 17.40
CA SER A 157 5.36 11.23 18.73
C SER A 157 6.31 10.63 19.77
N GLY A 158 7.45 10.06 19.35
CA GLY A 158 8.33 9.32 20.25
C GLY A 158 7.74 8.00 20.76
N LYS A 159 6.58 7.61 20.22
CA LYS A 159 5.87 6.36 20.56
C LYS A 159 5.89 5.43 19.35
N LEU A 160 5.80 4.14 19.60
CA LEU A 160 5.70 3.10 18.55
C LEU A 160 4.65 2.09 19.00
N LEU A 161 3.57 1.95 18.24
CA LEU A 161 2.41 1.09 18.60
C LEU A 161 1.82 1.41 19.99
N GLY A 162 1.92 2.66 20.46
CA GLY A 162 1.45 3.06 21.77
C GLY A 162 2.46 2.90 22.93
N TYR A 163 3.59 2.22 22.69
CA TYR A 163 4.69 2.14 23.65
C TYR A 163 5.61 3.36 23.51
N THR A 164 5.94 4.02 24.65
CA THR A 164 6.88 5.14 24.68
C THR A 164 8.31 4.63 24.48
N VAL A 165 8.90 4.92 23.30
CA VAL A 165 10.29 4.60 22.99
C VAL A 165 11.21 5.73 23.46
N PHE A 166 10.82 6.99 23.24
CA PHE A 166 11.51 8.17 23.73
C PHE A 166 10.65 8.85 24.79
N GLN A 167 11.21 9.02 26.00
CA GLN A 167 10.55 9.78 27.05
C GLN A 167 10.47 11.25 26.63
N THR A 168 9.26 11.74 26.47
CA THR A 168 9.00 13.12 26.07
C THR A 168 9.24 14.08 27.22
N VAL A 169 9.50 15.35 26.92
CA VAL A 169 9.67 16.42 27.94
C VAL A 169 8.46 16.50 28.89
N GLN A 170 7.25 16.09 28.43
CA GLN A 170 6.05 16.02 29.27
C GLN A 170 6.11 14.88 30.30
N ASP A 171 6.90 13.82 30.03
CA ASP A 171 7.12 12.66 30.90
C ASP A 171 8.51 12.71 31.57
N SER A 172 9.07 13.92 31.80
CA SER A 172 10.41 14.14 32.38
C SER A 172 11.58 13.64 31.53
N GLY A 173 11.39 13.43 30.24
CA GLY A 173 12.43 13.04 29.30
C GLY A 173 13.10 14.24 28.61
N TRP A 174 14.08 13.94 27.76
CA TRP A 174 14.86 14.95 27.02
C TRP A 174 14.36 15.16 25.57
N TYR A 175 13.40 14.34 25.08
CA TYR A 175 12.92 14.38 23.70
C TYR A 175 11.76 15.36 23.54
N GLN A 176 11.94 16.37 22.69
CA GLN A 176 10.88 17.28 22.30
C GLN A 176 10.20 16.75 21.02
N THR A 177 8.90 16.44 21.11
CA THR A 177 8.13 15.93 19.97
C THR A 177 8.07 16.98 18.86
N ASN A 178 8.37 16.55 17.64
CA ASN A 178 8.32 17.42 16.48
C ASN A 178 7.03 17.17 15.68
N GLY A 179 5.99 17.97 15.96
CA GLY A 179 4.69 17.86 15.29
C GLY A 179 4.73 18.03 13.78
N LEU A 180 5.81 18.60 13.23
CA LEU A 180 5.99 18.74 11.79
C LEU A 180 6.03 17.37 11.08
N PHE A 181 6.60 16.34 11.73
CA PHE A 181 6.68 15.00 11.18
C PHE A 181 5.32 14.27 11.12
N LEU A 182 4.33 14.71 11.85
CA LEU A 182 2.96 14.18 11.78
C LEU A 182 2.15 14.80 10.64
N LEU A 183 2.59 15.93 10.08
CA LEU A 183 1.93 16.59 8.96
C LEU A 183 2.22 15.89 7.63
N ALA A 184 1.30 16.00 6.68
CA ALA A 184 1.42 15.39 5.35
C ALA A 184 2.71 15.75 4.58
N PRO A 185 3.24 16.98 4.62
CA PRO A 185 4.48 17.33 3.91
C PRO A 185 5.69 16.50 4.33
N SER A 186 5.78 16.07 5.59
CA SER A 186 6.90 15.25 6.06
C SER A 186 6.99 13.90 5.36
N ALA A 187 5.85 13.31 5.03
CA ALA A 187 5.82 12.02 4.32
C ALA A 187 6.41 12.14 2.91
N PHE A 188 6.19 13.27 2.23
CA PHE A 188 6.83 13.52 0.92
C PHE A 188 8.35 13.52 1.02
N PHE A 189 8.90 14.20 2.03
CA PHE A 189 10.34 14.22 2.24
C PHE A 189 10.89 12.82 2.55
N ILE A 190 10.22 12.07 3.44
CA ILE A 190 10.64 10.71 3.80
C ILE A 190 10.58 9.78 2.59
N ILE A 191 9.49 9.79 1.84
CA ILE A 191 9.33 8.98 0.62
C ILE A 191 10.36 9.41 -0.42
N GLY A 192 10.57 10.71 -0.63
CA GLY A 192 11.57 11.23 -1.54
C GLY A 192 13.00 10.77 -1.19
N PHE A 193 13.38 10.82 0.09
CA PHE A 193 14.68 10.31 0.54
C PHE A 193 14.79 8.79 0.39
N LEU A 194 13.71 8.03 0.63
CA LEU A 194 13.70 6.57 0.42
C LEU A 194 13.89 6.23 -1.06
N ILE A 195 13.16 6.90 -1.95
CA ILE A 195 13.29 6.71 -3.40
C ILE A 195 14.69 7.08 -3.86
N TRP A 196 15.22 8.22 -3.40
CA TRP A 196 16.57 8.65 -3.73
C TRP A 196 17.61 7.64 -3.25
N GLY A 197 17.50 7.15 -2.02
CA GLY A 197 18.39 6.13 -1.47
C GLY A 197 18.35 4.81 -2.24
N LEU A 198 17.15 4.32 -2.59
CA LEU A 198 16.98 3.09 -3.37
C LEU A 198 17.55 3.21 -4.79
N ARG A 199 17.30 4.34 -5.47
CA ARG A 199 17.84 4.61 -6.81
C ARG A 199 19.36 4.80 -6.82
N THR A 200 19.92 5.35 -5.75
CA THR A 200 21.38 5.46 -5.61
C THR A 200 22.03 4.09 -5.39
N TRP A 201 21.31 3.19 -4.71
CA TRP A 201 21.80 1.82 -4.47
C TRP A 201 21.67 0.93 -5.71
N LYS A 202 20.64 1.15 -6.55
CA LYS A 202 20.41 0.43 -7.81
C LYS A 202 20.31 1.43 -8.97
N PRO A 203 21.43 1.86 -9.58
CA PRO A 203 21.44 2.83 -10.67
C PRO A 203 20.72 2.34 -11.94
N GLU A 204 20.60 1.03 -12.14
CA GLU A 204 19.85 0.43 -13.26
C GLU A 204 18.36 0.82 -13.28
N GLN A 205 17.80 1.20 -12.14
CA GLN A 205 16.39 1.66 -12.02
C GLN A 205 16.23 3.16 -12.27
N ALA A 206 17.30 3.89 -12.49
CA ALA A 206 17.27 5.34 -12.70
C ALA A 206 17.21 5.74 -14.19
N GLU A 207 17.47 4.80 -15.10
CA GLU A 207 17.54 5.05 -16.56
C GLU A 207 16.26 4.67 -17.32
N GLU A 208 15.21 4.21 -16.63
CA GLU A 208 13.86 4.05 -17.18
C GLU A 208 12.94 5.17 -16.63
#